data_b967a29f74a0dbdbde432898c528b24e
#
_entry.id   b967a29f74a0dbdbde432898c528b24e
#
_cell.length_a   1.000
_cell.length_b   1.000
_cell.length_c   1.000
_cell.angle_alpha   90.00
_cell.angle_beta   90.00
_cell.angle_gamma   90.00
#
_symmetry.space_group_name_H-M   'P 1'
#
loop_
_entity.id
_entity.type
_entity.pdbx_description
1 polymer ?
#
loop_
_entity_poly.entity_id
_entity_poly.type
_entity_poly.pdbx_seq_one_letter_code
_entity_poly.pdbx_strand_id
1 'polypeptide(L)'
;IFTKKKSRLITTDPCFPMYKVYSEINQNKLIFIKYNKNFTLDLKDFYKKINNKIDAIIIANPNSPVGDLIQEKDLIKIIKKSNKYGIPFFIDQAYFEFSKTDMIQLVKKFDNVIISRTFSKGMGAAGIRLAYIIANYKIIKLFENVRPLYEINQIAVRYGLFLIKNYSLAKNYCVKTIISRDKLCKIFEKNKIIVINSKTNSI
;
A
#
# COMPACT_ATOMS: atom_id res chain seq x y z
N ILE A 1 -15.94 -4.68 -6.70
CA ILE A 1 -16.25 -3.46 -7.45
C ILE A 1 -15.52 -3.45 -8.78
N PHE A 2 -14.19 -3.58 -8.79
CA PHE A 2 -13.35 -3.45 -9.99
C PHE A 2 -13.03 -4.79 -10.66
N THR A 3 -13.38 -5.91 -10.05
CA THR A 3 -13.06 -7.25 -10.53
C THR A 3 -14.28 -8.14 -10.56
N LYS A 4 -14.30 -9.07 -11.52
CA LYS A 4 -15.27 -10.19 -11.57
C LYS A 4 -14.54 -11.46 -11.17
N LYS A 5 -15.24 -12.57 -11.09
CA LYS A 5 -14.61 -13.90 -10.98
C LYS A 5 -13.62 -14.11 -12.15
N LYS A 6 -12.48 -14.72 -11.86
CA LYS A 6 -11.41 -15.01 -12.82
C LYS A 6 -10.67 -13.77 -13.38
N SER A 7 -10.82 -12.59 -12.74
CA SER A 7 -10.02 -11.42 -13.08
C SER A 7 -8.53 -11.66 -12.91
N ARG A 8 -7.73 -10.94 -13.69
CA ARG A 8 -6.26 -11.01 -13.67
C ARG A 8 -5.70 -9.79 -12.96
N LEU A 9 -5.04 -10.02 -11.83
CA LEU A 9 -4.53 -8.96 -10.96
C LEU A 9 -3.00 -8.99 -10.92
N ILE A 10 -2.35 -7.85 -11.05
CA ILE A 10 -0.90 -7.74 -10.81
C ILE A 10 -0.66 -7.36 -9.35
N THR A 11 0.28 -8.05 -8.70
CA THR A 11 0.85 -7.68 -7.40
C THR A 11 2.34 -8.06 -7.34
N THR A 12 3.01 -7.69 -6.25
CA THR A 12 4.41 -8.08 -5.99
C THR A 12 4.48 -9.44 -5.31
N ASP A 13 5.65 -10.09 -5.38
CA ASP A 13 5.94 -11.30 -4.60
C ASP A 13 7.35 -11.18 -3.97
N PRO A 14 7.45 -11.09 -2.64
CA PRO A 14 6.39 -11.16 -1.63
C PRO A 14 5.41 -9.98 -1.63
N CYS A 15 4.21 -10.22 -1.12
CA CYS A 15 3.15 -9.21 -0.91
C CYS A 15 2.45 -9.42 0.43
N PHE A 16 1.60 -8.47 0.82
CA PHE A 16 0.72 -8.65 1.96
C PHE A 16 -0.16 -9.90 1.76
N PRO A 17 -0.14 -10.88 2.70
CA PRO A 17 -0.77 -12.20 2.50
C PRO A 17 -2.25 -12.15 2.10
N MET A 18 -2.99 -11.15 2.60
CA MET A 18 -4.43 -11.05 2.31
C MET A 18 -4.74 -10.77 0.83
N TYR A 19 -3.79 -10.27 0.04
CA TYR A 19 -4.00 -10.15 -1.41
C TYR A 19 -4.17 -11.54 -2.05
N LYS A 20 -3.38 -12.53 -1.61
CA LYS A 20 -3.51 -13.94 -2.07
C LYS A 20 -4.86 -14.52 -1.61
N VAL A 21 -5.16 -14.41 -0.32
CA VAL A 21 -6.41 -14.95 0.27
C VAL A 21 -7.65 -14.41 -0.43
N TYR A 22 -7.77 -13.08 -0.57
CA TYR A 22 -8.94 -12.49 -1.24
C TYR A 22 -9.00 -12.79 -2.74
N SER A 23 -7.84 -12.96 -3.39
CA SER A 23 -7.82 -13.37 -4.80
C SER A 23 -8.31 -14.79 -4.98
N GLU A 24 -7.97 -15.71 -4.09
CA GLU A 24 -8.44 -17.09 -4.09
C GLU A 24 -9.95 -17.16 -3.83
N ILE A 25 -10.45 -16.47 -2.80
CA ILE A 25 -11.88 -16.40 -2.48
C ILE A 25 -12.69 -15.91 -3.69
N ASN A 26 -12.18 -14.92 -4.42
CA ASN A 26 -12.84 -14.36 -5.60
C ASN A 26 -12.47 -15.09 -6.91
N GLN A 27 -11.73 -16.19 -6.82
CA GLN A 27 -11.27 -16.97 -7.98
C GLN A 27 -10.46 -16.14 -8.99
N ASN A 28 -9.75 -15.12 -8.54
CA ASN A 28 -8.92 -14.27 -9.36
C ASN A 28 -7.53 -14.86 -9.58
N LYS A 29 -6.91 -14.55 -10.72
CA LYS A 29 -5.55 -14.96 -11.04
C LYS A 29 -4.55 -13.85 -10.68
N LEU A 30 -3.65 -14.11 -9.73
CA LEU A 30 -2.54 -13.22 -9.43
C LEU A 30 -1.39 -13.41 -10.43
N ILE A 31 -0.88 -12.31 -10.92
CA ILE A 31 0.32 -12.20 -11.75
C ILE A 31 1.36 -11.48 -10.90
N PHE A 32 2.40 -12.22 -10.53
CA PHE A 32 3.41 -11.72 -9.61
C PHE A 32 4.55 -10.99 -10.32
N ILE A 33 4.94 -9.85 -9.76
CA ILE A 33 6.20 -9.18 -10.05
C ILE A 33 7.17 -9.56 -8.93
N LYS A 34 8.22 -10.27 -9.28
CA LYS A 34 9.17 -10.80 -8.30
C LYS A 34 10.22 -9.74 -7.92
N TYR A 35 10.66 -9.84 -6.67
CA TYR A 35 11.89 -9.18 -6.23
C TYR A 35 13.09 -10.00 -6.70
N ASN A 36 14.15 -9.33 -7.07
CA ASN A 36 15.43 -9.95 -7.40
C ASN A 36 16.18 -10.34 -6.11
N LYS A 37 17.36 -10.96 -6.26
CA LYS A 37 18.19 -11.40 -5.13
C LYS A 37 18.63 -10.25 -4.20
N ASN A 38 18.65 -9.03 -4.69
CA ASN A 38 18.99 -7.82 -3.91
C ASN A 38 17.77 -7.13 -3.34
N PHE A 39 16.62 -7.81 -3.31
CA PHE A 39 15.33 -7.29 -2.81
C PHE A 39 14.88 -5.99 -3.50
N THR A 40 15.28 -5.77 -4.75
CA THR A 40 14.74 -4.70 -5.59
C THR A 40 13.69 -5.25 -6.55
N LEU A 41 12.62 -4.52 -6.76
CA LEU A 41 11.52 -4.93 -7.63
C LEU A 41 11.94 -4.79 -9.11
N ASP A 42 11.63 -5.80 -9.94
CA ASP A 42 11.84 -5.71 -11.38
C ASP A 42 10.78 -4.81 -12.03
N LEU A 43 11.10 -3.52 -12.10
CA LEU A 43 10.22 -2.51 -12.69
C LEU A 43 10.04 -2.68 -14.21
N LYS A 44 11.02 -3.29 -14.90
CA LYS A 44 10.91 -3.57 -16.34
C LYS A 44 9.92 -4.68 -16.60
N ASP A 45 9.97 -5.77 -15.82
CA ASP A 45 8.99 -6.85 -15.87
C ASP A 45 7.60 -6.36 -15.47
N PHE A 46 7.51 -5.51 -14.43
CA PHE A 46 6.26 -4.89 -14.04
C PHE A 46 5.64 -4.12 -15.20
N TYR A 47 6.40 -3.21 -15.80
CA TYR A 47 5.93 -2.43 -16.92
C TYR A 47 5.50 -3.30 -18.10
N LYS A 48 6.27 -4.36 -18.43
CA LYS A 48 5.98 -5.29 -19.53
C LYS A 48 4.66 -6.03 -19.35
N LYS A 49 4.33 -6.46 -18.12
CA LYS A 49 3.12 -7.25 -17.81
C LYS A 49 1.82 -6.45 -17.86
N ILE A 50 1.88 -5.11 -17.82
CA ILE A 50 0.68 -4.28 -17.93
C ILE A 50 0.19 -4.25 -19.41
N ASN A 51 -1.01 -4.76 -19.63
CA ASN A 51 -1.69 -4.79 -20.94
C ASN A 51 -3.21 -4.87 -20.73
N ASN A 52 -3.98 -4.87 -21.81
CA ASN A 52 -5.45 -4.88 -21.80
C ASN A 52 -6.12 -6.14 -21.23
N LYS A 53 -5.33 -7.16 -20.85
CA LYS A 53 -5.84 -8.38 -20.19
C LYS A 53 -5.75 -8.31 -18.66
N ILE A 54 -5.31 -7.19 -18.11
CA ILE A 54 -5.19 -6.95 -16.67
C ILE A 54 -6.40 -6.16 -16.19
N ASP A 55 -7.05 -6.64 -15.14
CA ASP A 55 -8.27 -6.03 -14.59
C ASP A 55 -7.97 -5.07 -13.44
N ALA A 56 -6.92 -5.29 -12.66
CA ALA A 56 -6.48 -4.38 -11.63
C ALA A 56 -5.01 -4.62 -11.23
N ILE A 57 -4.41 -3.60 -10.60
CA ILE A 57 -3.08 -3.67 -10.02
C ILE A 57 -3.21 -3.29 -8.54
N ILE A 58 -2.60 -4.10 -7.64
CA ILE A 58 -2.57 -3.82 -6.21
C ILE A 58 -1.15 -4.02 -5.68
N ILE A 59 -0.57 -2.97 -5.10
CA ILE A 59 0.76 -3.01 -4.49
C ILE A 59 0.77 -2.30 -3.15
N ALA A 60 1.56 -2.80 -2.22
CA ALA A 60 1.91 -2.05 -1.02
C ALA A 60 3.15 -1.18 -1.31
N ASN A 61 3.10 0.09 -0.92
CA ASN A 61 4.22 1.02 -1.10
C ASN A 61 4.30 2.04 0.05
N PRO A 62 5.15 1.82 1.05
CA PRO A 62 6.18 0.76 1.15
C PRO A 62 5.62 -0.66 1.18
N ASN A 63 6.37 -1.62 0.59
CA ASN A 63 5.98 -3.02 0.60
C ASN A 63 6.18 -3.64 2.00
N SER A 64 5.30 -4.54 2.35
CA SER A 64 5.47 -5.44 3.49
C SER A 64 5.26 -6.88 3.00
N PRO A 65 6.20 -7.81 3.27
CA PRO A 65 7.24 -7.78 4.31
C PRO A 65 8.61 -7.22 3.88
N VAL A 66 8.86 -6.93 2.61
CA VAL A 66 10.21 -6.58 2.11
C VAL A 66 10.71 -5.22 2.63
N GLY A 67 9.81 -4.28 2.90
CA GLY A 67 10.18 -2.93 3.32
C GLY A 67 10.62 -2.00 2.18
N ASP A 68 10.61 -2.47 0.93
CA ASP A 68 10.98 -1.68 -0.25
C ASP A 68 10.00 -0.54 -0.54
N LEU A 69 10.49 0.49 -1.18
CA LEU A 69 9.72 1.67 -1.61
C LEU A 69 9.99 1.97 -3.08
N ILE A 70 9.00 1.77 -3.92
CA ILE A 70 9.04 2.21 -5.32
C ILE A 70 9.04 3.74 -5.33
N GLN A 71 10.05 4.32 -5.98
CA GLN A 71 10.17 5.77 -6.08
C GLN A 71 9.04 6.36 -6.93
N GLU A 72 8.57 7.56 -6.57
CA GLU A 72 7.43 8.20 -7.24
C GLU A 72 7.61 8.32 -8.75
N LYS A 73 8.81 8.69 -9.22
CA LYS A 73 9.13 8.80 -10.65
C LYS A 73 8.91 7.51 -11.45
N ASP A 74 9.20 6.36 -10.84
CA ASP A 74 9.04 5.05 -11.49
C ASP A 74 7.60 4.56 -11.37
N LEU A 75 6.96 4.83 -10.23
CA LEU A 75 5.54 4.55 -10.03
C LEU A 75 4.68 5.32 -11.04
N ILE A 76 5.00 6.59 -11.31
CA ILE A 76 4.31 7.40 -12.35
C ILE A 76 4.37 6.74 -13.73
N LYS A 77 5.51 6.14 -14.12
CA LYS A 77 5.62 5.44 -15.41
C LYS A 77 4.65 4.25 -15.49
N ILE A 78 4.59 3.48 -14.41
CA ILE A 78 3.72 2.30 -14.29
C ILE A 78 2.24 2.73 -14.31
N ILE A 79 1.88 3.75 -13.52
CA ILE A 79 0.53 4.30 -13.44
C ILE A 79 0.08 4.86 -14.81
N LYS A 80 0.93 5.61 -15.50
CA LYS A 80 0.62 6.11 -16.85
C LYS A 80 0.24 4.98 -17.80
N LYS A 81 0.99 3.87 -17.75
CA LYS A 81 0.67 2.71 -18.59
C LYS A 81 -0.64 2.04 -18.18
N SER A 82 -0.89 1.84 -16.88
CA SER A 82 -2.16 1.27 -16.42
C SER A 82 -3.35 2.18 -16.78
N ASN A 83 -3.19 3.49 -16.64
CA ASN A 83 -4.23 4.47 -16.98
C ASN A 83 -4.60 4.43 -18.46
N LYS A 84 -3.62 4.23 -19.35
CA LYS A 84 -3.88 4.05 -20.80
C LYS A 84 -4.86 2.91 -21.11
N TYR A 85 -4.88 1.87 -20.27
CA TYR A 85 -5.77 0.73 -20.41
C TYR A 85 -6.99 0.79 -19.47
N GLY A 86 -7.20 1.91 -18.75
CA GLY A 86 -8.28 2.05 -17.79
C GLY A 86 -8.18 1.11 -16.58
N ILE A 87 -6.98 0.59 -16.27
CA ILE A 87 -6.76 -0.40 -15.21
C ILE A 87 -6.70 0.32 -13.86
N PRO A 88 -7.56 0.01 -12.88
CA PRO A 88 -7.48 0.52 -11.52
C PRO A 88 -6.14 0.18 -10.87
N PHE A 89 -5.52 1.17 -10.23
CA PHE A 89 -4.21 1.05 -9.60
C PHE A 89 -4.30 1.34 -8.10
N PHE A 90 -4.28 0.28 -7.30
CA PHE A 90 -4.30 0.37 -5.84
C PHE A 90 -2.90 0.49 -5.27
N ILE A 91 -2.68 1.53 -4.47
CA ILE A 91 -1.46 1.74 -3.69
C ILE A 91 -1.83 1.64 -2.21
N ASP A 92 -1.45 0.55 -1.58
CA ASP A 92 -1.59 0.39 -0.14
C ASP A 92 -0.46 1.13 0.56
N GLN A 93 -0.81 2.24 1.18
CA GLN A 93 0.09 3.09 1.96
C GLN A 93 -0.03 2.84 3.47
N ALA A 94 -0.24 1.60 3.91
CA ALA A 94 -0.34 1.27 5.33
C ALA A 94 0.88 1.70 6.16
N TYR A 95 2.03 1.87 5.52
CA TYR A 95 3.30 2.23 6.18
C TYR A 95 3.83 3.61 5.77
N PHE A 96 3.02 4.48 5.17
CA PHE A 96 3.50 5.75 4.60
C PHE A 96 4.15 6.68 5.64
N GLU A 97 3.68 6.67 6.88
CA GLU A 97 4.24 7.49 7.96
C GLU A 97 5.71 7.15 8.25
N PHE A 98 6.10 5.89 8.07
CA PHE A 98 7.49 5.44 8.28
C PHE A 98 8.41 5.73 7.10
N SER A 99 7.86 5.90 5.90
CA SER A 99 8.61 6.23 4.68
C SER A 99 8.72 7.73 4.43
N LYS A 100 7.88 8.53 5.08
CA LYS A 100 7.72 9.97 4.84
C LYS A 100 7.36 10.31 3.38
N THR A 101 6.77 9.35 2.65
CA THR A 101 6.42 9.49 1.23
C THR A 101 4.91 9.60 1.08
N ASP A 102 4.43 10.79 0.78
CA ASP A 102 3.01 11.05 0.52
C ASP A 102 2.73 11.02 -0.99
N MET A 103 1.84 10.12 -1.40
CA MET A 103 1.48 9.91 -2.81
C MET A 103 0.10 10.46 -3.18
N ILE A 104 -0.53 11.27 -2.32
CA ILE A 104 -1.87 11.85 -2.56
C ILE A 104 -1.92 12.61 -3.89
N GLN A 105 -0.82 13.27 -4.29
CA GLN A 105 -0.78 14.00 -5.56
C GLN A 105 -0.99 13.10 -6.79
N LEU A 106 -0.73 11.79 -6.68
CA LEU A 106 -1.00 10.85 -7.76
C LEU A 106 -2.50 10.69 -8.04
N VAL A 107 -3.35 10.77 -6.99
CA VAL A 107 -4.81 10.73 -7.14
C VAL A 107 -5.33 11.95 -7.90
N LYS A 108 -4.68 13.12 -7.74
CA LYS A 108 -5.05 14.34 -8.48
C LYS A 108 -4.61 14.28 -9.95
N LYS A 109 -3.56 13.50 -10.25
CA LYS A 109 -2.97 13.41 -11.60
C LYS A 109 -3.56 12.27 -12.43
N PHE A 110 -4.10 11.22 -11.81
CA PHE A 110 -4.52 9.99 -12.46
C PHE A 110 -5.84 9.50 -11.89
N ASP A 111 -6.86 9.43 -12.74
CA ASP A 111 -8.22 9.04 -12.34
C ASP A 111 -8.34 7.58 -11.91
N ASN A 112 -7.39 6.72 -12.32
CA ASN A 112 -7.39 5.30 -11.99
C ASN A 112 -6.63 4.95 -10.69
N VAL A 113 -6.06 5.94 -9.98
CA VAL A 113 -5.29 5.70 -8.75
C VAL A 113 -6.21 5.69 -7.54
N ILE A 114 -6.00 4.68 -6.69
CA ILE A 114 -6.69 4.49 -5.43
C ILE A 114 -5.64 4.27 -4.35
N ILE A 115 -5.64 5.09 -3.30
CA ILE A 115 -4.73 4.96 -2.16
C ILE A 115 -5.51 4.48 -0.96
N SER A 116 -5.03 3.45 -0.26
CA SER A 116 -5.52 3.05 1.05
C SER A 116 -4.54 3.43 2.15
N ARG A 117 -5.05 3.88 3.30
CA ARG A 117 -4.30 4.18 4.52
C ARG A 117 -5.02 3.65 5.74
N THR A 118 -4.29 3.38 6.80
CA THR A 118 -4.83 2.78 8.01
C THR A 118 -4.36 3.48 9.27
N PHE A 119 -5.21 3.50 10.29
CA PHE A 119 -4.84 3.91 11.64
C PHE A 119 -4.08 2.82 12.40
N SER A 120 -3.98 1.61 11.83
CA SER A 120 -3.44 0.43 12.51
C SER A 120 -1.91 0.44 12.68
N LYS A 121 -1.16 1.23 11.90
CA LYS A 121 0.31 1.22 11.84
C LYS A 121 0.89 2.48 12.46
N GLY A 122 1.15 3.51 11.69
CA GLY A 122 1.76 4.75 12.18
C GLY A 122 0.95 5.48 13.25
N MET A 123 -0.37 5.37 13.22
CA MET A 123 -1.26 5.92 14.25
C MET A 123 -1.35 5.07 15.51
N GLY A 124 -0.79 3.84 15.54
CA GLY A 124 -0.77 2.97 16.72
C GLY A 124 -2.14 2.43 17.15
N ALA A 125 -3.15 2.46 16.29
CA ALA A 125 -4.53 2.19 16.64
C ALA A 125 -5.11 0.95 15.96
N ALA A 126 -4.37 -0.16 15.95
CA ALA A 126 -4.79 -1.39 15.26
C ALA A 126 -6.13 -1.97 15.77
N GLY A 127 -6.43 -1.82 17.06
CA GLY A 127 -7.65 -2.37 17.69
C GLY A 127 -8.95 -1.69 17.26
N ILE A 128 -8.90 -0.44 16.77
CA ILE A 128 -10.13 0.28 16.37
C ILE A 128 -10.62 -0.08 14.98
N ARG A 129 -9.85 -0.84 14.20
CA ARG A 129 -10.19 -1.31 12.85
C ARG A 129 -10.58 -0.21 11.87
N LEU A 130 -9.90 0.94 11.91
CA LEU A 130 -10.18 2.11 11.08
C LEU A 130 -9.14 2.25 9.95
N ALA A 131 -9.65 2.48 8.74
CA ALA A 131 -8.87 2.76 7.55
C ALA A 131 -9.64 3.72 6.64
N TYR A 132 -8.98 4.28 5.63
CA TYR A 132 -9.63 5.15 4.66
C TYR A 132 -9.04 5.01 3.27
N ILE A 133 -9.82 5.37 2.28
CA ILE A 133 -9.47 5.37 0.86
C ILE A 133 -9.45 6.81 0.35
N ILE A 134 -8.48 7.10 -0.50
CA ILE A 134 -8.35 8.36 -1.23
C ILE A 134 -8.36 8.01 -2.71
N ALA A 135 -9.32 8.53 -3.46
CA ALA A 135 -9.45 8.30 -4.89
C ALA A 135 -10.22 9.44 -5.57
N ASN A 136 -10.31 9.41 -6.89
CA ASN A 136 -11.20 10.27 -7.66
C ASN A 136 -12.66 10.09 -7.19
N TYR A 137 -13.44 11.16 -7.21
CA TYR A 137 -14.84 11.17 -6.79
C TYR A 137 -15.68 10.05 -7.44
N LYS A 138 -15.51 9.81 -8.73
CA LYS A 138 -16.23 8.73 -9.44
C LYS A 138 -15.95 7.35 -8.84
N ILE A 139 -14.71 7.10 -8.43
CA ILE A 139 -14.31 5.86 -7.77
C ILE A 139 -14.90 5.78 -6.36
N ILE A 140 -14.87 6.88 -5.60
CA ILE A 140 -15.46 6.92 -4.25
C ILE A 140 -16.95 6.59 -4.30
N LYS A 141 -17.70 7.12 -5.28
CA LYS A 141 -19.11 6.77 -5.47
C LYS A 141 -19.34 5.26 -5.69
N LEU A 142 -18.45 4.57 -6.38
CA LEU A 142 -18.54 3.11 -6.53
C LEU A 142 -18.36 2.39 -5.19
N PHE A 143 -17.47 2.87 -4.33
CA PHE A 143 -17.30 2.31 -2.98
C PHE A 143 -18.52 2.58 -2.11
N GLU A 144 -19.11 3.77 -2.16
CA GLU A 144 -20.32 4.12 -1.41
C GLU A 144 -21.48 3.17 -1.71
N ASN A 145 -21.64 2.71 -2.97
CA ASN A 145 -22.70 1.80 -3.38
C ASN A 145 -22.58 0.38 -2.77
N VAL A 146 -21.42 0.00 -2.25
CA VAL A 146 -21.18 -1.34 -1.68
C VAL A 146 -20.78 -1.29 -0.20
N ARG A 147 -20.78 -0.11 0.40
CA ARG A 147 -20.50 0.05 1.84
C ARG A 147 -21.54 -0.67 2.68
N PRO A 148 -21.12 -1.47 3.69
CA PRO A 148 -22.02 -1.92 4.72
C PRO A 148 -22.65 -0.75 5.48
N LEU A 149 -23.91 -0.90 5.89
CA LEU A 149 -24.65 0.19 6.54
C LEU A 149 -24.01 0.65 7.87
N TYR A 150 -23.40 -0.27 8.62
CA TYR A 150 -22.78 -0.03 9.94
C TYR A 150 -21.31 -0.45 9.96
N GLU A 151 -20.52 -0.01 8.98
CA GLU A 151 -19.13 -0.45 8.82
C GLU A 151 -18.18 0.06 9.91
N ILE A 152 -18.47 1.22 10.51
CA ILE A 152 -17.59 1.87 11.48
C ILE A 152 -18.36 2.17 12.76
N ASN A 153 -17.87 1.68 13.90
CA ASN A 153 -18.46 1.99 15.20
C ASN A 153 -18.08 3.39 15.68
N GLN A 154 -18.92 3.99 16.53
CA GLN A 154 -18.75 5.37 17.02
C GLN A 154 -17.47 5.57 17.86
N ILE A 155 -16.98 4.54 18.57
CA ILE A 155 -15.74 4.63 19.34
C ILE A 155 -14.57 4.80 18.37
N ALA A 156 -14.52 4.01 17.29
CA ALA A 156 -13.50 4.13 16.26
C ALA A 156 -13.50 5.51 15.60
N VAL A 157 -14.67 6.08 15.30
CA VAL A 157 -14.81 7.42 14.74
C VAL A 157 -14.24 8.47 15.71
N ARG A 158 -14.68 8.46 16.96
CA ARG A 158 -14.25 9.44 17.98
C ARG A 158 -12.74 9.34 18.24
N TYR A 159 -12.22 8.12 18.36
CA TYR A 159 -10.79 7.92 18.58
C TYR A 159 -9.96 8.29 17.34
N GLY A 160 -10.44 7.98 16.14
CA GLY A 160 -9.82 8.42 14.90
C GLY A 160 -9.73 9.94 14.78
N LEU A 161 -10.80 10.65 15.10
CA LEU A 161 -10.82 12.12 15.15
C LEU A 161 -9.83 12.68 16.20
N PHE A 162 -9.74 12.07 17.36
CA PHE A 162 -8.75 12.40 18.38
C PHE A 162 -7.33 12.26 17.83
N LEU A 163 -7.01 11.14 17.17
CA LEU A 163 -5.68 10.89 16.59
C LEU A 163 -5.34 11.90 15.48
N ILE A 164 -6.30 12.26 14.63
CA ILE A 164 -6.10 13.29 13.60
C ILE A 164 -5.79 14.65 14.24
N LYS A 165 -6.57 15.06 15.24
CA LYS A 165 -6.35 16.32 15.96
C LYS A 165 -5.01 16.35 16.69
N ASN A 166 -4.52 15.19 17.13
CA ASN A 166 -3.25 15.02 17.86
C ASN A 166 -2.21 14.27 17.01
N TYR A 167 -2.17 14.54 15.71
CA TYR A 167 -1.28 13.82 14.78
C TYR A 167 0.20 13.87 15.15
N SER A 168 0.63 14.88 15.92
CA SER A 168 1.98 14.98 16.46
C SER A 168 2.38 13.77 17.31
N LEU A 169 1.44 13.13 18.02
CA LEU A 169 1.69 11.91 18.81
C LEU A 169 2.13 10.76 17.89
N ALA A 170 1.36 10.52 16.81
CA ALA A 170 1.68 9.50 15.83
C ALA A 170 3.01 9.80 15.12
N LYS A 171 3.23 11.06 14.73
CA LYS A 171 4.50 11.49 14.12
C LYS A 171 5.69 11.23 15.01
N ASN A 172 5.61 11.57 16.29
CA ASN A 172 6.68 11.33 17.27
C ASN A 172 6.94 9.84 17.47
N TYR A 173 5.90 9.03 17.53
CA TYR A 173 6.01 7.58 17.58
C TYR A 173 6.76 7.04 16.34
N CYS A 174 6.35 7.44 15.15
CA CYS A 174 7.00 7.00 13.91
C CYS A 174 8.47 7.42 13.84
N VAL A 175 8.81 8.64 14.25
CA VAL A 175 10.21 9.10 14.31
C VAL A 175 11.05 8.24 15.26
N LYS A 176 10.55 7.94 16.47
CA LYS A 176 11.24 7.06 17.41
C LYS A 176 11.42 5.65 16.84
N THR A 177 10.40 5.12 16.21
CA THR A 177 10.45 3.79 15.56
C THR A 177 11.50 3.74 14.44
N ILE A 178 11.54 4.76 13.57
CA ILE A 178 12.53 4.88 12.49
C ILE A 178 13.95 4.91 13.09
N ILE A 179 14.19 5.74 14.12
CA ILE A 179 15.51 5.84 14.76
C ILE A 179 15.92 4.48 15.37
N SER A 180 15.00 3.79 16.04
CA SER A 180 15.27 2.48 16.64
C SER A 180 15.56 1.42 15.60
N ARG A 181 14.77 1.37 14.51
CA ARG A 181 14.99 0.51 13.36
C ARG A 181 16.37 0.73 12.75
N ASP A 182 16.71 1.98 12.47
CA ASP A 182 17.98 2.33 11.81
C ASP A 182 19.18 2.02 12.71
N LYS A 183 19.04 2.18 14.05
CA LYS A 183 20.07 1.73 15.00
C LYS A 183 20.25 0.21 14.99
N LEU A 184 19.16 -0.54 14.96
CA LEU A 184 19.20 -2.01 14.92
C LEU A 184 19.82 -2.52 13.60
N CYS A 185 19.51 -1.90 12.46
CA CYS A 185 20.17 -2.21 11.18
C CYS A 185 21.70 -2.06 11.29
N LYS A 186 22.18 -0.96 11.88
CA LYS A 186 23.63 -0.73 12.07
C LYS A 186 24.27 -1.78 12.97
N ILE A 187 23.57 -2.29 13.98
CA ILE A 187 24.06 -3.36 14.87
C ILE A 187 24.18 -4.66 14.06
N PHE A 188 23.18 -5.01 13.26
CA PHE A 188 23.20 -6.19 12.41
C PHE A 188 24.32 -6.13 11.37
N GLU A 189 24.48 -4.99 10.69
CA GLU A 189 25.58 -4.77 9.72
C GLU A 189 26.96 -4.95 10.36
N LYS A 190 27.18 -4.41 11.58
CA LYS A 190 28.43 -4.62 12.32
C LYS A 190 28.70 -6.09 12.63
N ASN A 191 27.64 -6.88 12.81
CA ASN A 191 27.73 -8.32 13.07
C ASN A 191 27.67 -9.16 11.77
N LYS A 192 27.86 -8.53 10.60
CA LYS A 192 27.85 -9.19 9.26
C LYS A 192 26.52 -9.88 8.93
N ILE A 193 25.41 -9.44 9.53
CA ILE A 193 24.07 -9.90 9.21
C ILE A 193 23.52 -9.02 8.08
N ILE A 194 23.08 -9.66 7.01
CA ILE A 194 22.51 -8.97 5.86
C ILE A 194 21.14 -8.39 6.25
N VAL A 195 20.96 -7.09 6.05
CA VAL A 195 19.70 -6.38 6.36
C VAL A 195 19.19 -5.68 5.12
N ILE A 196 17.87 -5.67 4.97
CA ILE A 196 17.20 -4.85 3.96
C ILE A 196 16.92 -3.47 4.57
N ASN A 197 17.26 -2.41 3.84
CA ASN A 197 16.94 -1.04 4.27
C ASN A 197 15.44 -0.76 4.16
N SER A 198 14.72 -1.18 5.17
CA SER A 198 13.25 -1.10 5.20
C SER A 198 12.73 0.34 5.32
N LYS A 199 11.60 0.61 4.67
CA LYS A 199 10.82 1.86 4.78
C LYS A 199 9.51 1.64 5.56
N THR A 200 9.39 0.51 6.28
CA THR A 200 8.30 0.19 7.19
C THR A 200 8.75 0.29 8.65
N ASN A 201 7.98 -0.22 9.59
CA ASN A 201 8.33 -0.31 11.01
C ASN A 201 9.05 -1.63 11.38
N SER A 202 9.42 -2.44 10.41
CA SER A 202 10.13 -3.72 10.57
C SER A 202 11.46 -3.71 9.82
N ILE A 203 12.31 -4.70 10.12
CA ILE A 203 13.60 -4.97 9.48
C ILE A 203 13.47 -6.30 8.74
#